data_9f10d2f6aa5f4237ac2a20d4b53a018e
#
_entry.id   9f10d2f6aa5f4237ac2a20d4b53a018e
#
_cell.length_a   1.000
_cell.length_b   1.000
_cell.length_c   1.000
_cell.angle_alpha   90.00
_cell.angle_beta   90.00
_cell.angle_gamma   90.00
#
_symmetry.space_group_name_H-M   'P 1'
#
loop_
_entity.id
_entity.type
_entity.pdbx_description
1 polymer ?
#
loop_
_entity_poly.entity_id
_entity_poly.type
_entity_poly.pdbx_seq_one_letter_code
_entity_poly.pdbx_strand_id
1 'polypeptide(L)'
;MIHIVGLGPGAVEALTFGAVDALKKYPIYLRTKKHPTVAYLEEEGMRYVSFDHIYEGAKTFEEVYETIKEEVLKKAKEEDLVYAVPGHPLVAEKSVMLLLAACKEEGVAYTLYPAVSFVDTMLEALEIDPIQGLRIVDALDIKKEVPDL
;
A
#
# COMPACT_ATOMS: atom_id res chain seq x y z
N MET A 1 0.90 -6.21 16.27
CA MET A 1 1.87 -5.60 15.30
C MET A 1 1.25 -5.49 13.92
N ILE A 2 1.54 -4.44 13.19
CA ILE A 2 1.07 -4.25 11.81
C ILE A 2 2.22 -4.55 10.84
N HIS A 3 2.02 -5.52 9.96
CA HIS A 3 2.93 -5.83 8.85
C HIS A 3 2.46 -5.09 7.61
N ILE A 4 3.16 -4.04 7.21
CA ILE A 4 2.79 -3.20 6.07
C ILE A 4 3.47 -3.74 4.82
N VAL A 5 2.67 -4.25 3.89
CA VAL A 5 3.10 -5.02 2.72
C VAL A 5 2.66 -4.35 1.44
N GLY A 6 3.57 -4.21 0.49
CA GLY A 6 3.25 -3.82 -0.87
C GLY A 6 2.98 -5.03 -1.75
N LEU A 7 1.91 -4.96 -2.53
CA LEU A 7 1.54 -6.01 -3.48
C LEU A 7 2.29 -5.91 -4.82
N GLY A 8 3.20 -4.96 -4.93
CA GLY A 8 3.95 -4.72 -6.17
C GLY A 8 3.10 -4.11 -7.29
N PRO A 9 3.63 -4.07 -8.52
CA PRO A 9 3.00 -3.40 -9.66
C PRO A 9 1.91 -4.22 -10.35
N GLY A 10 1.69 -5.47 -9.96
CA GLY A 10 0.64 -6.35 -10.50
C GLY A 10 1.11 -7.74 -10.91
N ALA A 11 2.37 -7.88 -11.32
CA ALA A 11 2.96 -9.20 -11.61
C ALA A 11 3.29 -9.94 -10.32
N VAL A 12 2.91 -11.21 -10.22
CA VAL A 12 3.18 -12.04 -9.04
C VAL A 12 4.67 -12.19 -8.78
N GLU A 13 5.47 -12.26 -9.84
CA GLU A 13 6.92 -12.36 -9.79
C GLU A 13 7.60 -11.14 -9.15
N ALA A 14 6.89 -10.01 -9.08
CA ALA A 14 7.38 -8.80 -8.42
C ALA A 14 7.08 -8.78 -6.91
N LEU A 15 6.42 -9.78 -6.35
CA LEU A 15 6.29 -9.95 -4.91
C LEU A 15 7.63 -10.39 -4.30
N THR A 16 8.00 -9.79 -3.19
CA THR A 16 9.16 -10.25 -2.42
C THR A 16 8.83 -11.52 -1.63
N PHE A 17 9.81 -12.34 -1.36
CA PHE A 17 9.62 -13.52 -0.49
C PHE A 17 9.10 -13.14 0.89
N GLY A 18 9.61 -12.04 1.47
CA GLY A 18 9.13 -11.55 2.76
C GLY A 18 7.67 -11.14 2.75
N ALA A 19 7.20 -10.51 1.67
CA ALA A 19 5.80 -10.16 1.50
C ALA A 19 4.92 -11.42 1.43
N VAL A 20 5.32 -12.42 0.65
CA VAL A 20 4.59 -13.69 0.53
C VAL A 20 4.52 -14.42 1.87
N ASP A 21 5.62 -14.48 2.62
CA ASP A 21 5.65 -15.10 3.94
C ASP A 21 4.70 -14.41 4.92
N ALA A 22 4.68 -13.08 4.94
CA ALA A 22 3.77 -12.32 5.79
C ALA A 22 2.29 -12.55 5.41
N LEU A 23 1.98 -12.53 4.11
CA LEU A 23 0.63 -12.79 3.59
C LEU A 23 0.12 -14.21 3.94
N LYS A 24 1.01 -15.20 3.99
CA LYS A 24 0.66 -16.57 4.40
C LYS A 24 0.46 -16.72 5.91
N LYS A 25 1.10 -15.88 6.70
CA LYS A 25 1.20 -16.05 8.16
C LYS A 25 0.13 -15.29 8.93
N TYR A 26 -0.28 -14.11 8.48
CA TYR A 26 -1.13 -13.19 9.24
C TYR A 26 -2.46 -12.91 8.52
N PRO A 27 -3.53 -12.53 9.27
CA PRO A 27 -4.75 -12.01 8.67
C PRO A 27 -4.48 -10.83 7.74
N ILE A 28 -5.08 -10.85 6.56
CA ILE A 28 -4.83 -9.87 5.50
C ILE A 28 -5.97 -8.86 5.43
N TYR A 29 -5.60 -7.58 5.51
CA TYR A 29 -6.48 -6.44 5.25
C TYR A 29 -5.95 -5.68 4.04
N LEU A 30 -6.72 -5.69 2.94
CA LEU A 30 -6.37 -5.00 1.70
C LEU A 30 -6.96 -3.59 1.67
N ARG A 31 -6.14 -2.60 1.32
CA ARG A 31 -6.67 -1.27 1.03
C ARG A 31 -7.73 -1.34 -0.07
N THR A 32 -7.46 -2.10 -1.11
CA THR A 32 -8.39 -2.41 -2.19
C THR A 32 -8.11 -3.81 -2.74
N LYS A 33 -9.17 -4.50 -3.15
CA LYS A 33 -9.05 -5.77 -3.90
C LYS A 33 -8.91 -5.56 -5.42
N LYS A 34 -9.02 -4.33 -5.89
CA LYS A 34 -8.86 -3.98 -7.30
C LYS A 34 -7.39 -3.91 -7.68
N HIS A 35 -6.72 -5.06 -7.66
CA HIS A 35 -5.31 -5.18 -7.98
C HIS A 35 -5.03 -6.58 -8.56
N PRO A 36 -4.22 -6.70 -9.64
CA PRO A 36 -3.98 -8.00 -10.30
C PRO A 36 -3.43 -9.08 -9.38
N THR A 37 -2.58 -8.74 -8.42
CA THR A 37 -1.99 -9.69 -7.46
C THR A 37 -3.03 -10.35 -6.54
N VAL A 38 -4.24 -9.79 -6.41
CA VAL A 38 -5.29 -10.37 -5.57
C VAL A 38 -5.76 -11.72 -6.11
N ALA A 39 -5.75 -11.92 -7.42
CA ALA A 39 -6.04 -13.23 -8.02
C ALA A 39 -5.08 -14.32 -7.50
N TYR A 40 -3.81 -14.00 -7.34
CA TYR A 40 -2.83 -14.91 -6.74
C TYR A 40 -3.19 -15.28 -5.28
N LEU A 41 -3.63 -14.30 -4.48
CA LEU A 41 -4.06 -14.58 -3.10
C LEU A 41 -5.24 -15.57 -3.08
N GLU A 42 -6.18 -15.42 -4.00
CA GLU A 42 -7.35 -16.28 -4.12
C GLU A 42 -6.97 -17.68 -4.60
N GLU A 43 -6.08 -17.80 -5.58
CA GLU A 43 -5.56 -19.08 -6.08
C GLU A 43 -4.81 -19.86 -5.00
N GLU A 44 -4.04 -19.18 -4.16
CA GLU A 44 -3.32 -19.77 -3.01
C GLU A 44 -4.25 -20.01 -1.79
N GLY A 45 -5.54 -19.72 -1.89
CA GLY A 45 -6.51 -19.91 -0.81
C GLY A 45 -6.33 -18.97 0.39
N MET A 46 -5.65 -17.85 0.20
CA MET A 46 -5.46 -16.84 1.23
C MET A 46 -6.75 -16.04 1.41
N ARG A 47 -7.24 -15.97 2.64
CA ARG A 47 -8.42 -15.18 2.97
C ARG A 47 -8.01 -13.75 3.30
N TYR A 48 -8.81 -12.79 2.86
CA TYR A 48 -8.59 -11.37 3.14
C TYR A 48 -9.89 -10.62 3.39
N VAL A 49 -9.77 -9.47 4.04
CA VAL A 49 -10.80 -8.44 4.13
C VAL A 49 -10.36 -7.26 3.28
N SER A 50 -11.26 -6.68 2.49
CA SER A 50 -10.99 -5.50 1.67
C SER A 50 -11.70 -4.28 2.24
N PHE A 51 -11.07 -3.12 2.17
CA PHE A 51 -11.65 -1.83 2.57
C PHE A 51 -12.39 -1.10 1.44
N ASP A 52 -12.66 -1.76 0.32
CA ASP A 52 -13.37 -1.13 -0.80
C ASP A 52 -14.74 -0.58 -0.43
N HIS A 53 -15.44 -1.19 0.52
CA HIS A 53 -16.73 -0.72 1.03
C HIS A 53 -16.65 0.67 1.70
N ILE A 54 -15.50 1.05 2.23
CA ILE A 54 -15.30 2.39 2.83
C ILE A 54 -15.32 3.47 1.76
N TYR A 55 -14.77 3.17 0.57
CA TYR A 55 -14.80 4.11 -0.56
C TYR A 55 -16.23 4.42 -1.03
N GLU A 56 -17.13 3.46 -0.95
CA GLU A 56 -18.52 3.62 -1.43
C GLU A 56 -19.34 4.56 -0.53
N GLY A 57 -19.03 4.64 0.75
CA GLY A 57 -19.73 5.47 1.74
C GLY A 57 -19.11 6.82 2.04
N ALA A 58 -17.88 7.07 1.59
CA ALA A 58 -17.13 8.28 1.92
C ALA A 58 -17.33 9.39 0.89
N LYS A 59 -17.28 10.64 1.34
CA LYS A 59 -17.40 11.83 0.48
C LYS A 59 -16.05 12.27 -0.07
N THR A 60 -14.96 12.01 0.64
CA THR A 60 -13.60 12.41 0.28
C THR A 60 -12.61 11.26 0.48
N PHE A 61 -11.48 11.31 -0.22
CA PHE A 61 -10.39 10.34 -0.01
C PHE A 61 -9.78 10.46 1.39
N GLU A 62 -9.74 11.64 1.97
CA GLU A 62 -9.28 11.88 3.34
C GLU A 62 -10.12 11.08 4.34
N GLU A 63 -11.44 11.12 4.22
CA GLU A 63 -12.35 10.32 5.07
C GLU A 63 -12.09 8.82 4.93
N VAL A 64 -11.85 8.33 3.70
CA VAL A 64 -11.51 6.92 3.45
C VAL A 64 -10.26 6.53 4.21
N TYR A 65 -9.19 7.28 4.05
CA TYR A 65 -7.89 6.94 4.64
C TYR A 65 -7.89 7.07 6.16
N GLU A 66 -8.60 8.03 6.72
CA GLU A 66 -8.80 8.15 8.17
C GLU A 66 -9.57 6.94 8.72
N THR A 67 -10.66 6.53 8.06
CA THR A 67 -11.45 5.37 8.46
C THR A 67 -10.65 4.07 8.37
N ILE A 68 -9.89 3.87 7.29
CA ILE A 68 -9.00 2.69 7.16
C ILE A 68 -7.97 2.66 8.29
N LYS A 69 -7.32 3.78 8.57
CA LYS A 69 -6.35 3.91 9.67
C LYS A 69 -6.97 3.47 11.00
N GLU A 70 -8.13 3.98 11.34
CA GLU A 70 -8.83 3.64 12.59
C GLU A 70 -9.18 2.16 12.68
N GLU A 71 -9.69 1.57 11.60
CA GLU A 71 -10.02 0.14 11.54
C GLU A 71 -8.78 -0.75 11.68
N VAL A 72 -7.69 -0.41 10.99
CA VAL A 72 -6.42 -1.16 11.08
C VAL A 72 -5.83 -1.08 12.49
N LEU A 73 -5.79 0.11 13.09
CA LEU A 73 -5.30 0.28 14.46
C LEU A 73 -6.14 -0.49 15.48
N LYS A 74 -7.47 -0.46 15.33
CA LYS A 74 -8.38 -1.22 16.18
C LYS A 74 -8.08 -2.71 16.12
N LYS A 75 -7.95 -3.26 14.91
CA LYS A 75 -7.63 -4.68 14.71
C LYS A 75 -6.25 -5.04 15.23
N ALA A 76 -5.26 -4.17 15.08
CA ALA A 76 -3.91 -4.39 15.57
C ALA A 76 -3.79 -4.49 17.09
N LYS A 77 -4.80 -4.03 17.85
CA LYS A 77 -4.89 -4.22 19.31
C LYS A 77 -5.32 -5.64 19.68
N GLU A 78 -5.97 -6.35 18.77
CA GLU A 78 -6.49 -7.70 18.98
C GLU A 78 -5.52 -8.79 18.49
N GLU A 79 -4.83 -8.53 17.35
CA GLU A 79 -3.98 -9.50 16.69
C GLU A 79 -2.88 -8.85 15.82
N ASP A 80 -1.84 -9.63 15.51
CA ASP A 80 -0.88 -9.25 14.47
C ASP A 80 -1.55 -9.41 13.10
N LEU A 81 -1.39 -8.44 12.20
CA LEU A 81 -2.07 -8.42 10.92
C LEU A 81 -1.19 -7.86 9.79
N VAL A 82 -1.55 -8.19 8.57
CA VAL A 82 -1.01 -7.55 7.36
C VAL A 82 -1.97 -6.45 6.90
N TYR A 83 -1.45 -5.25 6.70
CA TYR A 83 -2.09 -4.22 5.89
C TYR A 83 -1.39 -4.16 4.54
N ALA A 84 -2.09 -4.53 3.48
CA ALA A 84 -1.52 -4.64 2.15
C ALA A 84 -2.09 -3.60 1.19
N VAL A 85 -1.19 -2.99 0.42
CA VAL A 85 -1.50 -1.90 -0.52
C VAL A 85 -0.88 -2.20 -1.90
N PRO A 86 -1.43 -1.66 -3.00
CA PRO A 86 -0.79 -1.70 -4.31
C PRO A 86 0.60 -1.09 -4.30
N GLY A 87 1.50 -1.57 -5.14
CA GLY A 87 2.84 -1.01 -5.31
C GLY A 87 3.72 -1.15 -4.09
N HIS A 88 4.45 -0.09 -3.78
CA HIS A 88 5.31 0.03 -2.60
C HIS A 88 4.60 0.87 -1.52
N PRO A 89 4.62 0.48 -0.25
CA PRO A 89 3.89 1.18 0.82
C PRO A 89 4.24 2.66 1.00
N LEU A 90 5.43 3.08 0.62
CA LEU A 90 5.90 4.46 0.76
C LEU A 90 5.91 5.27 -0.53
N VAL A 91 5.43 4.69 -1.64
CA VAL A 91 5.41 5.38 -2.93
C VAL A 91 3.99 5.72 -3.32
N ALA A 92 3.64 7.01 -3.19
CA ALA A 92 2.31 7.55 -3.50
C ALA A 92 1.15 6.84 -2.75
N GLU A 93 1.38 6.43 -1.49
CA GLU A 93 0.41 5.70 -0.68
C GLU A 93 0.08 6.49 0.61
N LYS A 94 -0.86 7.41 0.50
CA LYS A 94 -1.25 8.32 1.59
C LYS A 94 -1.82 7.58 2.80
N SER A 95 -2.55 6.48 2.60
CA SER A 95 -3.12 5.70 3.69
C SER A 95 -2.04 5.14 4.61
N VAL A 96 -0.91 4.70 4.05
CA VAL A 96 0.23 4.21 4.84
C VAL A 96 0.89 5.33 5.62
N MET A 97 1.04 6.53 5.03
CA MET A 97 1.65 7.66 5.74
C MET A 97 0.83 8.06 6.97
N LEU A 98 -0.50 8.09 6.86
CA LEU A 98 -1.39 8.35 7.99
C LEU A 98 -1.30 7.25 9.05
N LEU A 99 -1.28 5.99 8.62
CA LEU A 99 -1.16 4.85 9.53
C LEU A 99 0.17 4.88 10.29
N LEU A 100 1.28 5.17 9.63
CA LEU A 100 2.59 5.26 10.28
C LEU A 100 2.64 6.39 11.33
N ALA A 101 2.07 7.54 11.02
CA ALA A 101 1.98 8.64 11.96
C ALA A 101 1.21 8.23 13.22
N ALA A 102 0.05 7.62 13.05
CA ALA A 102 -0.78 7.14 14.16
C ALA A 102 -0.09 6.02 14.96
N CYS A 103 0.59 5.08 14.31
CA CYS A 103 1.37 4.04 15.00
C CYS A 103 2.44 4.64 15.92
N LYS A 104 3.15 5.68 15.46
CA LYS A 104 4.15 6.38 16.25
C LYS A 104 3.55 7.11 17.44
N GLU A 105 2.40 7.76 17.24
CA GLU A 105 1.69 8.50 18.27
C GLU A 105 1.09 7.57 19.34
N GLU A 106 0.48 6.46 18.94
CA GLU A 106 -0.19 5.51 19.83
C GLU A 106 0.73 4.40 20.36
N GLY A 107 2.00 4.35 19.93
CA GLY A 107 2.93 3.30 20.33
C GLY A 107 2.62 1.91 19.76
N VAL A 108 1.97 1.83 18.61
CA VAL A 108 1.64 0.57 17.91
C VAL A 108 2.84 0.11 17.11
N ALA A 109 3.29 -1.13 17.36
CA ALA A 109 4.40 -1.72 16.62
C ALA A 109 4.03 -2.02 15.17
N TYR A 110 4.95 -1.73 14.25
CA TYR A 110 4.80 -2.03 12.83
C TYR A 110 6.12 -2.44 12.18
N THR A 111 6.02 -3.11 11.04
CA THR A 111 7.15 -3.44 10.16
C THR A 111 6.79 -3.11 8.72
N LEU A 112 7.69 -2.41 8.03
CA LEU A 112 7.59 -2.11 6.59
C LEU A 112 8.35 -3.18 5.81
N TYR A 113 7.69 -3.75 4.79
CA TYR A 113 8.30 -4.73 3.88
C TYR A 113 8.77 -4.04 2.59
N PRO A 114 9.96 -4.37 2.07
CA PRO A 114 10.38 -3.94 0.75
C PRO A 114 9.39 -4.41 -0.32
N ALA A 115 9.20 -3.60 -1.36
CA ALA A 115 8.32 -3.92 -2.47
C ALA A 115 8.77 -3.23 -3.76
N VAL A 116 8.28 -3.71 -4.90
CA VAL A 116 8.46 -3.07 -6.20
C VAL A 116 7.37 -2.03 -6.41
N SER A 117 7.75 -0.80 -6.72
CA SER A 117 6.82 0.30 -7.01
C SER A 117 6.55 0.46 -8.50
N PHE A 118 5.53 1.26 -8.86
CA PHE A 118 5.30 1.65 -10.25
C PHE A 118 6.49 2.43 -10.83
N VAL A 119 7.28 3.08 -10.00
CA VAL A 119 8.49 3.81 -10.43
C VAL A 119 9.50 2.85 -11.02
N ASP A 120 9.72 1.69 -10.38
CA ASP A 120 10.64 0.66 -10.87
C ASP A 120 10.22 0.17 -12.26
N THR A 121 8.94 -0.18 -12.42
CA THR A 121 8.42 -0.68 -13.72
C THR A 121 8.43 0.41 -14.80
N MET A 122 8.21 1.66 -14.43
CA MET A 122 8.29 2.79 -15.35
C MET A 122 9.73 2.99 -15.84
N LEU A 123 10.71 2.93 -14.94
CA LEU A 123 12.12 3.04 -15.30
C LEU A 123 12.57 1.92 -16.23
N GLU A 124 12.11 0.68 -15.96
CA GLU A 124 12.37 -0.47 -16.84
C GLU A 124 11.74 -0.28 -18.24
N ALA A 125 10.48 0.15 -18.29
CA ALA A 125 9.78 0.36 -19.56
C ALA A 125 10.40 1.48 -20.41
N LEU A 126 10.99 2.48 -19.78
CA LEU A 126 11.63 3.61 -20.44
C LEU A 126 13.15 3.42 -20.62
N GLU A 127 13.73 2.39 -20.01
CA GLU A 127 15.18 2.13 -20.00
C GLU A 127 15.99 3.35 -19.50
N ILE A 128 15.52 3.96 -18.39
CA ILE A 128 16.10 5.19 -17.82
C ILE A 128 16.71 4.90 -16.45
N ASP A 129 17.93 5.42 -16.24
CA ASP A 129 18.57 5.51 -14.93
C ASP A 129 18.29 6.90 -14.31
N PRO A 130 17.63 6.99 -13.13
CA PRO A 130 17.26 8.26 -12.53
C PRO A 130 18.41 8.91 -11.74
N ILE A 131 19.66 8.49 -11.89
CA ILE A 131 20.80 8.99 -11.09
C ILE A 131 20.99 10.51 -11.17
N GLN A 132 20.56 11.14 -12.26
CA GLN A 132 20.66 12.58 -12.44
C GLN A 132 19.47 13.36 -11.85
N GLY A 133 18.50 12.66 -11.29
CA GLY A 133 17.33 13.21 -10.62
C GLY A 133 16.03 12.57 -11.05
N LEU A 134 15.11 12.49 -10.09
CA LEU A 134 13.73 12.02 -10.27
C LEU A 134 12.80 12.90 -9.45
N ARG A 135 11.74 13.39 -10.05
CA ARG A 135 10.66 14.09 -9.35
C ARG A 135 9.35 13.35 -9.56
N ILE A 136 8.71 13.01 -8.45
CA ILE A 136 7.39 12.39 -8.46
C ILE A 136 6.38 13.43 -8.00
N VAL A 137 5.35 13.66 -8.81
CA VAL A 137 4.27 14.61 -8.54
C VAL A 137 2.94 13.93 -8.82
N ASP A 138 1.98 14.07 -7.89
CA ASP A 138 0.62 13.62 -8.13
C ASP A 138 -0.04 14.50 -9.19
N ALA A 139 -0.61 13.90 -10.22
CA ALA A 139 -1.30 14.62 -11.29
C ALA A 139 -2.46 15.49 -10.78
N LEU A 140 -3.09 15.10 -9.68
CA LEU A 140 -4.17 15.86 -9.05
C LEU A 140 -3.67 17.13 -8.36
N ASP A 141 -2.39 17.18 -7.99
CA ASP A 141 -1.74 18.34 -7.38
C ASP A 141 -1.13 19.31 -8.40
N ILE A 142 -1.12 18.95 -9.68
CA ILE A 142 -0.65 19.82 -10.75
C ILE A 142 -1.69 20.92 -10.97
N LYS A 143 -1.40 22.12 -10.42
CA LYS A 143 -2.12 23.34 -10.75
C LYS A 143 -1.69 23.81 -12.15
N LYS A 144 -2.40 24.80 -12.71
CA LYS A 144 -2.29 25.29 -14.11
C LYS A 144 -0.86 25.61 -14.64
N GLU A 145 0.15 25.57 -13.80
CA GLU A 145 1.55 25.73 -14.20
C GLU A 145 2.25 24.38 -14.15
N VAL A 146 2.85 23.97 -15.25
CA VAL A 146 3.72 22.80 -15.31
C VAL A 146 4.89 23.06 -14.34
N PRO A 147 5.15 22.18 -13.35
CA PRO A 147 6.27 22.38 -12.47
C PRO A 147 7.55 22.45 -13.30
N ASP A 148 8.41 23.43 -13.01
CA ASP A 148 9.74 23.48 -13.60
C ASP A 148 10.45 22.15 -13.32
N LEU A 149 10.88 21.52 -14.39
CA LEU A 149 11.63 20.27 -14.35
C LEU A 149 13.10 20.54 -14.00
#